data_022ee2c0059b7fac6422d3ba379e64da
#
_entry.id   022ee2c0059b7fac6422d3ba379e64da
#
_cell.length_a   1.000
_cell.length_b   1.000
_cell.length_c   1.000
_cell.angle_alpha   90.00
_cell.angle_beta   90.00
_cell.angle_gamma   90.00
#
_symmetry.space_group_name_H-M   'P 1'
#
loop_
_entity.id
_entity.type
_entity.pdbx_description
1 polymer ?
#
loop_
_entity_poly.entity_id
_entity_poly.type
_entity_poly.pdbx_seq_one_letter_code
_entity_poly.pdbx_strand_id
1 'polypeptide(L)'
;MILELDCGNSFIKWRVIHVADAVIEGGGIVDSDQALVAEVAALASVRLTGCRIVSVRSEEETDALCALIAQAFAVQARVAHPVREMAGVRNGYD
;
A
#
# COMPACT_ATOMS: atom_id res chain seq x y z
N MET A 1 -2.83 8.90 -10.64
CA MET A 1 -2.15 7.62 -10.38
C MET A 1 -2.49 7.10 -9.00
N ILE A 2 -2.42 5.80 -8.83
CA ILE A 2 -2.72 5.15 -7.56
C ILE A 2 -1.48 4.45 -7.04
N LEU A 3 -1.19 4.63 -5.76
CA LEU A 3 -0.15 3.89 -5.05
C LEU A 3 -0.77 2.61 -4.51
N GLU A 4 -0.17 1.47 -4.84
CA GLU A 4 -0.58 0.17 -4.30
C GLU A 4 0.51 -0.39 -3.42
N LEU A 5 0.13 -0.82 -2.24
CA LEU A 5 1.04 -1.35 -1.22
C LEU A 5 0.62 -2.75 -0.80
N ASP A 6 1.62 -3.62 -0.67
CA ASP A 6 1.46 -4.95 -0.09
C ASP A 6 2.38 -5.00 1.12
N CYS A 7 1.80 -4.89 2.31
CA CYS A 7 2.54 -4.75 3.56
C CYS A 7 2.65 -6.09 4.26
N GLY A 8 3.84 -6.68 4.18
CA GLY A 8 4.19 -7.84 4.98
C GLY A 8 4.75 -7.43 6.33
N ASN A 9 5.19 -8.41 7.12
CA ASN A 9 5.75 -8.13 8.44
C ASN A 9 7.12 -7.47 8.38
N SER A 10 7.91 -7.77 7.36
CA SER A 10 9.29 -7.27 7.24
C SER A 10 9.47 -6.27 6.12
N PHE A 11 8.66 -6.37 5.07
CA PHE A 11 8.85 -5.57 3.86
C PHE A 11 7.53 -5.04 3.35
N ILE A 12 7.62 -3.92 2.62
CA ILE A 12 6.50 -3.35 1.89
C ILE A 12 6.87 -3.40 0.41
N LYS A 13 6.03 -4.06 -0.38
CA LYS A 13 6.12 -3.99 -1.83
C LYS A 13 5.20 -2.87 -2.29
N TRP A 14 5.69 -2.04 -3.20
CA TRP A 14 4.89 -0.92 -3.66
C TRP A 14 4.98 -0.77 -5.17
N ARG A 15 3.94 -0.19 -5.75
CA ARG A 15 3.95 0.23 -7.15
C ARG A 15 3.00 1.41 -7.33
N VAL A 16 3.30 2.22 -8.32
CA VAL A 16 2.43 3.32 -8.74
C VAL A 16 1.92 3.00 -10.12
N ILE A 17 0.61 3.05 -10.30
CA ILE A 17 -0.01 2.69 -11.57
C ILE A 17 -0.91 3.82 -12.06
N HIS A 18 -1.05 3.90 -13.38
CA HIS A 18 -2.05 4.73 -14.03
C HIS A 18 -3.39 4.00 -14.01
N VAL A 19 -4.43 4.68 -13.50
CA VAL A 19 -5.74 4.06 -13.35
C VAL A 19 -6.35 3.66 -14.68
N ALA A 20 -6.14 4.50 -15.70
CA ALA A 20 -6.81 4.30 -16.99
C ALA A 20 -6.35 3.06 -17.75
N ASP A 21 -5.07 2.73 -17.69
CA ASP A 21 -4.50 1.66 -18.50
C ASP A 21 -3.67 0.67 -17.68
N ALA A 22 -3.61 0.85 -16.38
CA ALA A 22 -2.87 0.00 -15.45
C ALA A 22 -1.37 -0.08 -15.75
N VAL A 23 -0.82 0.91 -16.44
CA VAL A 23 0.61 0.98 -16.72
C VAL A 23 1.35 1.31 -15.42
N ILE A 24 2.41 0.54 -15.13
CA ILE A 24 3.21 0.74 -13.93
C ILE A 24 4.21 1.86 -14.19
N GLU A 25 4.13 2.90 -13.35
CA GLU A 25 5.04 4.03 -13.44
C GLU A 25 6.32 3.78 -12.65
N GLY A 26 6.23 3.04 -11.55
CA GLY A 26 7.37 2.70 -10.72
C GLY A 26 6.98 1.74 -9.62
N GLY A 27 7.96 1.17 -8.96
CA GLY A 27 7.72 0.24 -7.87
C GLY A 27 9.01 -0.21 -7.22
N GLY A 28 8.87 -0.92 -6.11
CA GLY A 28 10.02 -1.43 -5.37
C GLY A 28 9.62 -2.18 -4.12
N ILE A 29 10.63 -2.50 -3.34
CA ILE A 29 10.46 -3.17 -2.04
C ILE A 29 11.29 -2.38 -1.03
N VAL A 30 10.67 -2.03 0.08
CA VAL A 30 11.33 -1.29 1.17
C VAL A 30 11.10 -1.99 2.49
N ASP A 31 11.89 -1.64 3.49
CA ASP A 31 11.81 -2.23 4.82
C ASP A 31 11.32 -1.27 5.89
N SER A 32 10.90 -0.08 5.52
CA SER A 32 10.34 0.88 6.47
C SER A 32 9.35 1.82 5.78
N ASP A 33 8.47 2.40 6.61
CA ASP A 33 7.49 3.36 6.12
C ASP A 33 8.18 4.62 5.58
N GLN A 34 9.25 5.05 6.24
CA GLN A 34 10.00 6.21 5.83
C GLN A 34 10.68 6.00 4.47
N ALA A 35 11.24 4.81 4.27
CA ALA A 35 11.86 4.47 2.99
C ALA A 35 10.82 4.45 1.87
N LEU A 36 9.62 3.96 2.16
CA LEU A 36 8.52 3.98 1.19
C LEU A 36 8.22 5.40 0.73
N VAL A 37 8.04 6.31 1.67
CA VAL A 37 7.71 7.70 1.35
C VAL A 37 8.84 8.33 0.53
N ALA A 38 10.10 8.07 0.91
CA ALA A 38 11.24 8.63 0.19
C ALA A 38 11.29 8.13 -1.25
N GLU A 39 11.07 6.84 -1.47
CA GLU A 39 11.12 6.27 -2.82
C GLU A 39 9.99 6.73 -3.71
N VAL A 40 8.78 6.80 -3.16
CA VAL A 40 7.63 7.28 -3.93
C VAL A 40 7.81 8.76 -4.25
N ALA A 41 8.29 9.55 -3.30
CA ALA A 41 8.51 10.99 -3.51
C ALA A 41 9.59 11.26 -4.55
N ALA A 42 10.52 10.32 -4.75
CA ALA A 42 11.56 10.48 -5.76
C ALA A 42 11.05 10.34 -7.19
N LEU A 43 9.82 9.85 -7.39
CA LEU A 43 9.21 9.80 -8.70
C LEU A 43 8.64 11.18 -9.01
N ALA A 44 9.44 12.01 -9.68
CA ALA A 44 9.17 13.44 -9.83
C ALA A 44 7.86 13.75 -10.56
N SER A 45 7.41 12.85 -11.42
CA SER A 45 6.19 13.08 -12.21
C SER A 45 4.93 12.49 -11.57
N VAL A 46 5.06 11.89 -10.40
CA VAL A 46 3.93 11.20 -9.77
C VAL A 46 2.98 12.19 -9.13
N ARG A 47 1.71 12.05 -9.47
CA ARG A 47 0.64 12.75 -8.79
C ARG A 47 -0.38 11.71 -8.34
N LEU A 48 -0.38 11.41 -7.06
CA LEU A 48 -1.25 10.38 -6.51
C LEU A 48 -2.67 10.93 -6.30
N THR A 49 -3.66 10.15 -6.70
CA THR A 49 -5.06 10.45 -6.46
C THR A 49 -5.66 9.49 -5.44
N GLY A 50 -4.94 8.44 -5.08
CA GLY A 50 -5.40 7.50 -4.07
C GLY A 50 -4.32 6.49 -3.73
N CYS A 51 -4.64 5.67 -2.73
CA CYS A 51 -3.74 4.63 -2.26
C CYS A 51 -4.55 3.41 -1.86
N ARG A 52 -4.07 2.24 -2.23
CA ARG A 52 -4.66 0.96 -1.81
C ARG A 52 -3.63 0.16 -1.06
N ILE A 53 -4.02 -0.37 0.09
CA ILE A 53 -3.11 -1.12 0.95
C ILE A 53 -3.72 -2.48 1.25
N VAL A 54 -2.93 -3.54 1.03
CA VAL A 54 -3.21 -4.87 1.57
C VAL A 54 -2.18 -5.09 2.66
N SER A 55 -2.61 -5.42 3.88
CA SER A 55 -1.71 -5.49 5.01
C SER A 55 -1.98 -6.71 5.88
N VAL A 56 -0.89 -7.38 6.28
CA VAL A 56 -0.94 -8.43 7.31
C VAL A 56 -0.36 -7.91 8.63
N ARG A 57 -0.04 -6.62 8.69
CA ARG A 57 0.48 -5.99 9.92
C ARG A 57 -0.65 -5.73 10.90
N SER A 58 -0.29 -5.34 12.11
CA SER A 58 -1.27 -4.92 13.10
C SER A 58 -2.04 -3.70 12.59
N GLU A 59 -3.24 -3.50 13.14
CA GLU A 59 -4.06 -2.35 12.80
C GLU A 59 -3.33 -1.05 13.14
N GLU A 60 -2.65 -1.04 14.28
CA GLU A 60 -1.90 0.12 14.75
C GLU A 60 -0.80 0.51 13.76
N GLU A 61 -0.03 -0.47 13.30
CA GLU A 61 1.04 -0.22 12.32
C GLU A 61 0.47 0.25 10.97
N THR A 62 -0.63 -0.34 10.56
CA THR A 62 -1.28 0.01 9.31
C THR A 62 -1.84 1.43 9.37
N ASP A 63 -2.46 1.80 10.51
CA ASP A 63 -2.98 3.14 10.70
C ASP A 63 -1.88 4.18 10.69
N ALA A 64 -0.73 3.87 11.29
CA ALA A 64 0.42 4.77 11.28
C ALA A 64 0.92 5.01 9.86
N LEU A 65 0.96 3.96 9.04
CA LEU A 65 1.36 4.07 7.64
C LEU A 65 0.35 4.91 6.85
N CYS A 66 -0.94 4.71 7.06
CA CYS A 66 -1.98 5.51 6.41
C CYS A 66 -1.83 6.99 6.74
N ALA A 67 -1.55 7.31 7.99
CA ALA A 67 -1.36 8.69 8.43
C ALA A 67 -0.15 9.32 7.75
N LEU A 68 0.93 8.57 7.64
CA LEU A 68 2.16 9.03 6.99
C LEU A 68 1.93 9.31 5.51
N ILE A 69 1.21 8.42 4.83
CA ILE A 69 0.88 8.59 3.41
C ILE A 69 -0.02 9.80 3.19
N ALA A 70 -1.02 9.97 4.05
CA ALA A 70 -1.92 11.13 3.97
C ALA A 70 -1.14 12.43 4.13
N GLN A 71 -0.20 12.45 5.06
CA GLN A 71 0.61 13.63 5.33
C GLN A 71 1.57 13.93 4.17
N ALA A 72 2.19 12.89 3.61
CA ALA A 72 3.21 13.07 2.59
C ALA A 72 2.63 13.38 1.22
N PHE A 73 1.49 12.78 0.87
CA PHE A 73 0.95 12.83 -0.50
C PHE A 73 -0.46 13.38 -0.60
N ALA A 74 -1.06 13.74 0.52
CA ALA A 74 -2.42 14.30 0.58
C ALA A 74 -3.46 13.34 -0.03
N VAL A 75 -3.29 12.04 0.16
CA VAL A 75 -4.25 11.04 -0.33
C VAL A 75 -4.69 10.16 0.83
N GLN A 76 -5.90 9.63 0.72
CA GLN A 76 -6.47 8.75 1.71
C GLN A 76 -6.31 7.30 1.26
N ALA A 77 -5.76 6.46 2.11
CA ALA A 77 -5.56 5.06 1.79
C ALA A 77 -6.81 4.25 2.09
N ARG A 78 -7.08 3.28 1.22
CA ARG A 78 -8.06 2.24 1.48
C ARG A 78 -7.32 0.98 1.86
N VAL A 79 -7.68 0.42 3.02
CA VAL A 79 -7.00 -0.75 3.57
C VAL A 79 -7.89 -1.97 3.43
N ALA A 80 -7.30 -3.05 2.90
CA ALA A 80 -7.92 -4.37 2.91
C ALA A 80 -7.02 -5.33 3.65
N HIS A 81 -7.61 -6.15 4.49
CA HIS A 81 -6.87 -7.22 5.16
C HIS A 81 -7.17 -8.53 4.44
N PRO A 82 -6.16 -9.40 4.26
CA PRO A 82 -6.42 -10.71 3.65
C PRO A 82 -7.43 -11.49 4.48
N VAL A 83 -8.39 -12.10 3.79
CA VAL A 83 -9.39 -12.94 4.46
C VAL A 83 -8.80 -14.32 4.67
N ARG A 84 -8.90 -14.78 5.86
CA ARG A 84 -8.33 -16.07 6.21
C ARG A 84 -9.32 -17.07 6.66
N GLU A 85 -10.42 -16.80 6.86
CA GLU A 85 -11.33 -17.74 7.45
C GLU A 85 -12.55 -17.88 6.85
N MET A 86 -12.41 -17.58 6.83
CA MET A 86 -13.18 -17.64 6.32
C MET A 86 -13.52 -18.57 6.29
N ALA A 87 -13.37 -18.54 6.95
CA ALA A 87 -13.39 -19.14 6.74
C ALA A 87 -13.59 -19.79 6.94
N GLY A 88 -13.82 -19.88 7.35
CA GLY A 88 -13.80 -20.25 7.08
C GLY A 88 -13.98 -20.69 6.94
N VAL A 89 -14.22 -20.60 6.99
CA VAL A 89 -14.14 -20.71 6.28
C VAL A 89 -13.96 -21.14 5.83
N ARG A 90 -13.99 -21.37 5.91
CA ARG A 90 -13.75 -21.48 5.05
C ARG A 90 -13.39 -21.82 4.48
N ASN A 91 -13.35 -22.10 4.59
CA ASN A 91 -12.90 -22.21 3.73
C ASN A 91 -12.47 -22.35 3.31
N GLY A 92 -12.41 -22.63 3.60
CA GLY A 92 -11.89 -22.44 2.91
C GLY A 92 -11.23 -22.36 2.85
N TYR A 93 -11.21 -22.28 2.97
CA TYR A 93 -10.53 -21.98 2.68
C TYR A 93 -10.05 -21.91 3.11
N ASP A 94 -10.15 -22.03 3.51
CA ASP A 94 -9.81 -21.66 3.61
C ASP A 94 -9.66 -21.49 3.60
#